data_f2d435dcf7289ff6e48e4f7771220889
#
_entry.id   f2d435dcf7289ff6e48e4f7771220889
#
_cell.length_a   1.000
_cell.length_b   1.000
_cell.length_c   1.000
_cell.angle_alpha   90.00
_cell.angle_beta   90.00
_cell.angle_gamma   90.00
#
_symmetry.space_group_name_H-M   'P 1'
#
loop_
_entity.id
_entity.type
_entity.pdbx_description
1 polymer ?
#
loop_
_entity_poly.entity_id
_entity_poly.type
_entity_poly.pdbx_seq_one_letter_code
_entity_poly.pdbx_strand_id
1 'polypeptide(L)'
;MTSEYKDYNNGLSNGRVLNFGAGPGVLPEEVLLVAQKELMNYQGSGKSIMEMSHRGKEFSKVLDDLKANLISIMKIPDNYDVLFLQGGATSLFAGIPINLCKDSNSVADYIVTGSWSKSAFNEAKHYCKPHAVVDSESLKFKKVPGVGEWKFSKDAAYVYYCDNETVHGVELHEQVYNHVPEGVPIVCDVSSNFLSKPIDVSKYGVIFAGAQKNAGIAGITIVIIRKDLLDRTKPHVPNKKSQQNSVDNTPPTFNLYITGLVLKWIITNGGLEEMGRRNDIKSKKLYEFLDNSNGFYVCNIEKDFRSKMNACFRIKTGDEALEEKLFKEAQQNGITDIRGHRSVGGVRVSLYNAMNIQGVEILLEFLKKFMQENK
;
A
#
# COMPACT_ATOMS: atom_id res chain seq x y z
N MET A 1 -3.20 29.36 20.08
CA MET A 1 -2.43 28.22 20.63
C MET A 1 -1.14 28.17 19.84
N THR A 2 -0.10 28.78 20.39
CA THR A 2 1.26 28.76 19.82
C THR A 2 1.83 27.37 20.05
N SER A 3 2.18 26.67 18.97
CA SER A 3 2.71 25.30 19.02
C SER A 3 4.03 25.30 19.78
N GLU A 4 4.10 24.52 20.85
CA GLU A 4 5.34 24.17 21.53
C GLU A 4 6.23 23.18 20.73
N TYR A 5 6.07 23.13 19.41
CA TYR A 5 6.97 22.37 18.56
C TYR A 5 8.22 23.21 18.36
N LYS A 6 9.30 22.77 19.02
CA LYS A 6 10.65 23.27 18.75
C LYS A 6 10.90 23.12 17.25
N ASP A 7 11.53 24.13 16.64
CA ASP A 7 12.04 24.09 15.28
C ASP A 7 13.04 22.93 15.12
N TYR A 8 12.52 21.74 14.92
CA TYR A 8 13.34 20.60 14.47
C TYR A 8 13.62 20.83 12.99
N ASN A 9 14.86 21.17 12.70
CA ASN A 9 15.36 21.27 11.33
C ASN A 9 15.55 19.86 10.76
N ASN A 10 14.41 19.14 10.61
CA ASN A 10 14.32 17.74 10.21
C ASN A 10 14.22 17.55 8.69
N GLY A 11 14.64 18.56 7.93
CA GLY A 11 14.54 18.55 6.46
C GLY A 11 13.12 18.66 5.93
N LEU A 12 12.12 18.89 6.81
CA LEU A 12 10.75 19.23 6.44
C LEU A 12 10.54 20.73 6.67
N SER A 13 9.93 21.38 5.68
CA SER A 13 9.51 22.78 5.79
C SER A 13 8.11 22.89 6.42
N ASN A 14 7.66 24.11 6.68
CA ASN A 14 6.28 24.42 7.10
C ASN A 14 5.81 23.76 8.43
N GLY A 15 6.71 23.46 9.36
CA GLY A 15 6.36 22.92 10.68
C GLY A 15 5.81 21.48 10.65
N ARG A 16 6.06 20.74 9.58
CA ARG A 16 5.64 19.34 9.48
C ARG A 16 6.47 18.43 10.39
N VAL A 17 5.86 17.31 10.80
CA VAL A 17 6.49 16.25 11.58
C VAL A 17 6.90 15.08 10.67
N LEU A 18 7.81 14.23 11.15
CA LEU A 18 8.14 12.95 10.52
C LEU A 18 7.01 11.95 10.83
N ASN A 19 6.09 11.80 9.89
CA ASN A 19 4.96 10.89 10.00
C ASN A 19 5.30 9.52 9.38
N PHE A 20 5.41 8.50 10.23
CA PHE A 20 5.66 7.10 9.84
C PHE A 20 4.39 6.25 9.86
N GLY A 21 3.21 6.87 9.73
CA GLY A 21 1.91 6.21 9.77
C GLY A 21 1.74 5.19 8.64
N ALA A 22 1.08 4.07 8.97
CA ALA A 22 0.90 2.96 8.05
C ALA A 22 -0.27 3.14 7.07
N GLY A 23 -1.05 4.19 7.26
CA GLY A 23 -2.16 4.57 6.38
C GLY A 23 -3.32 5.22 7.13
N PRO A 24 -3.72 6.44 6.70
CA PRO A 24 -3.14 7.23 5.63
C PRO A 24 -1.65 7.51 5.83
N GLY A 25 -0.87 7.39 4.76
CA GLY A 25 0.57 7.61 4.78
C GLY A 25 0.95 9.09 4.55
N VAL A 26 2.21 9.41 4.81
CA VAL A 26 2.77 10.72 4.50
C VAL A 26 2.68 11.03 3.00
N LEU A 27 2.35 12.27 2.64
CA LEU A 27 2.35 12.78 1.26
C LEU A 27 3.62 13.60 1.00
N PRO A 28 4.11 13.60 -0.25
CA PRO A 28 5.18 14.51 -0.65
C PRO A 28 4.78 15.97 -0.39
N GLU A 29 5.68 16.75 0.17
CA GLU A 29 5.39 18.16 0.49
C GLU A 29 5.12 18.97 -0.77
N GLU A 30 5.85 18.71 -1.84
CA GLU A 30 5.67 19.35 -3.14
C GLU A 30 4.25 19.14 -3.69
N VAL A 31 3.68 17.96 -3.49
CA VAL A 31 2.29 17.66 -3.87
C VAL A 31 1.33 18.52 -3.06
N LEU A 32 1.54 18.63 -1.75
CA LEU A 32 0.68 19.44 -0.88
C LEU A 32 0.76 20.93 -1.21
N LEU A 33 1.94 21.45 -1.52
CA LEU A 33 2.14 22.86 -1.92
C LEU A 33 1.42 23.17 -3.24
N VAL A 34 1.49 22.28 -4.23
CA VAL A 34 0.74 22.44 -5.48
C VAL A 34 -0.75 22.41 -5.22
N ALA A 35 -1.22 21.43 -4.44
CA ALA A 35 -2.64 21.31 -4.09
C ALA A 35 -3.16 22.53 -3.32
N GLN A 36 -2.38 23.07 -2.38
CA GLN A 36 -2.70 24.29 -1.64
C GLN A 36 -2.85 25.51 -2.59
N LYS A 37 -1.90 25.66 -3.53
CA LYS A 37 -1.92 26.76 -4.50
C LYS A 37 -3.13 26.70 -5.42
N GLU A 38 -3.53 25.50 -5.83
CA GLU A 38 -4.61 25.27 -6.80
C GLU A 38 -5.99 25.05 -6.12
N LEU A 39 -6.04 25.03 -4.77
CA LEU A 39 -7.24 24.65 -4.03
C LEU A 39 -8.47 25.50 -4.36
N MET A 40 -8.31 26.82 -4.48
CA MET A 40 -9.41 27.76 -4.77
C MET A 40 -9.59 28.02 -6.25
N ASN A 41 -8.54 27.84 -7.05
CA ASN A 41 -8.53 28.21 -8.46
C ASN A 41 -7.61 27.27 -9.24
N TYR A 42 -8.16 26.12 -9.64
CA TYR A 42 -7.42 25.11 -10.40
C TYR A 42 -7.00 25.66 -11.75
N GLN A 43 -5.69 25.84 -11.94
CA GLN A 43 -5.06 26.28 -13.20
C GLN A 43 -5.71 27.50 -13.87
N GLY A 44 -6.22 28.44 -13.06
CA GLY A 44 -6.84 29.68 -13.59
C GLY A 44 -8.30 29.54 -14.02
N SER A 45 -8.93 28.40 -13.77
CA SER A 45 -10.35 28.14 -14.15
C SER A 45 -11.38 28.95 -13.36
N GLY A 46 -10.96 29.61 -12.27
CA GLY A 46 -11.85 30.29 -11.33
C GLY A 46 -12.65 29.37 -10.42
N LYS A 47 -12.37 28.07 -10.43
CA LYS A 47 -13.05 27.04 -9.63
C LYS A 47 -12.07 26.13 -8.94
N SER A 48 -12.45 25.60 -7.77
CA SER A 48 -11.75 24.48 -7.15
C SER A 48 -11.97 23.19 -7.95
N ILE A 49 -10.98 22.31 -7.94
CA ILE A 49 -11.15 20.94 -8.49
C ILE A 49 -12.31 20.18 -7.81
N MET A 50 -12.64 20.52 -6.57
CA MET A 50 -13.74 19.91 -5.79
C MET A 50 -15.13 20.32 -6.30
N GLU A 51 -15.23 21.45 -7.01
CA GLU A 51 -16.48 22.01 -7.54
C GLU A 51 -16.70 21.68 -9.02
N MET A 52 -15.69 21.08 -9.67
CA MET A 52 -15.75 20.78 -11.09
C MET A 52 -16.67 19.62 -11.41
N SER A 53 -17.48 19.80 -12.46
CA SER A 53 -18.21 18.66 -13.02
C SER A 53 -17.22 17.59 -13.51
N HIS A 54 -17.43 16.36 -13.04
CA HIS A 54 -16.61 15.21 -13.49
C HIS A 54 -16.80 14.87 -14.99
N ARG A 55 -17.80 15.48 -15.66
CA ARG A 55 -18.01 15.41 -17.11
C ARG A 55 -17.47 16.64 -17.85
N GLY A 56 -16.89 17.61 -17.14
CA GLY A 56 -16.28 18.80 -17.71
C GLY A 56 -14.91 18.50 -18.32
N LYS A 57 -14.49 19.32 -19.28
CA LYS A 57 -13.22 19.13 -20.01
C LYS A 57 -12.01 19.19 -19.08
N GLU A 58 -12.02 20.07 -18.09
CA GLU A 58 -10.95 20.25 -17.15
C GLU A 58 -10.71 18.99 -16.31
N PHE A 59 -11.79 18.42 -15.76
CA PHE A 59 -11.69 17.19 -14.98
C PHE A 59 -11.37 15.97 -15.84
N SER A 60 -11.96 15.87 -17.05
CA SER A 60 -11.62 14.81 -18.00
C SER A 60 -10.12 14.78 -18.25
N LYS A 61 -9.50 15.97 -18.44
CA LYS A 61 -8.05 16.07 -18.62
C LYS A 61 -7.26 15.56 -17.38
N VAL A 62 -7.72 15.87 -16.16
CA VAL A 62 -7.10 15.34 -14.92
C VAL A 62 -7.12 13.82 -14.91
N LEU A 63 -8.26 13.22 -15.27
CA LEU A 63 -8.42 11.77 -15.29
C LEU A 63 -7.60 11.10 -16.40
N ASP A 64 -7.58 11.71 -17.60
CA ASP A 64 -6.82 11.21 -18.73
C ASP A 64 -5.30 11.27 -18.45
N ASP A 65 -4.81 12.38 -17.91
CA ASP A 65 -3.41 12.56 -17.51
C ASP A 65 -3.02 11.55 -16.40
N LEU A 66 -3.89 11.36 -15.40
CA LEU A 66 -3.69 10.38 -14.34
C LEU A 66 -3.56 8.97 -14.92
N LYS A 67 -4.49 8.57 -15.78
CA LYS A 67 -4.51 7.25 -16.41
C LYS A 67 -3.29 7.03 -17.32
N ALA A 68 -2.97 8.00 -18.16
CA ALA A 68 -1.81 7.94 -19.05
C ALA A 68 -0.49 7.83 -18.27
N ASN A 69 -0.31 8.61 -17.21
CA ASN A 69 0.87 8.56 -16.36
C ASN A 69 1.01 7.20 -15.68
N LEU A 70 -0.09 6.63 -15.16
CA LEU A 70 -0.08 5.32 -14.53
C LEU A 70 0.28 4.21 -15.53
N ILE A 71 -0.33 4.23 -16.71
CA ILE A 71 -0.02 3.29 -17.80
C ILE A 71 1.46 3.37 -18.16
N SER A 72 1.97 4.56 -18.33
CA SER A 72 3.37 4.79 -18.72
C SER A 72 4.36 4.32 -17.65
N ILE A 73 4.16 4.72 -16.38
CA ILE A 73 5.12 4.42 -15.30
C ILE A 73 5.15 2.94 -14.92
N MET A 74 4.00 2.26 -15.00
CA MET A 74 3.88 0.83 -14.71
C MET A 74 4.03 -0.04 -15.96
N LYS A 75 4.20 0.55 -17.15
CA LYS A 75 4.28 -0.17 -18.43
C LYS A 75 3.11 -1.12 -18.63
N ILE A 76 1.87 -0.63 -18.35
CA ILE A 76 0.66 -1.43 -18.41
C ILE A 76 0.37 -1.81 -19.88
N PRO A 77 0.24 -3.11 -20.21
CA PRO A 77 -0.04 -3.54 -21.58
C PRO A 77 -1.45 -3.14 -22.04
N ASP A 78 -1.65 -3.01 -23.37
CA ASP A 78 -2.92 -2.57 -23.98
C ASP A 78 -4.10 -3.52 -23.72
N ASN A 79 -3.84 -4.78 -23.34
CA ASN A 79 -4.87 -5.75 -22.99
C ASN A 79 -5.33 -5.64 -21.52
N TYR A 80 -5.00 -4.54 -20.84
CA TYR A 80 -5.48 -4.21 -19.50
C TYR A 80 -6.34 -2.94 -19.52
N ASP A 81 -7.23 -2.85 -18.52
CA ASP A 81 -7.93 -1.61 -18.16
C ASP A 81 -7.47 -1.12 -16.80
N VAL A 82 -7.48 0.21 -16.64
CA VAL A 82 -7.23 0.91 -15.37
C VAL A 82 -8.53 1.53 -14.90
N LEU A 83 -8.94 1.17 -13.69
CA LEU A 83 -10.16 1.67 -13.05
C LEU A 83 -9.82 2.41 -11.75
N PHE A 84 -10.58 3.46 -11.46
CA PHE A 84 -10.52 4.20 -10.21
C PHE A 84 -11.86 4.05 -9.49
N LEU A 85 -11.91 3.17 -8.48
CA LEU A 85 -13.12 2.85 -7.74
C LEU A 85 -13.22 3.71 -6.48
N GLN A 86 -14.44 4.13 -6.12
CA GLN A 86 -14.69 4.79 -4.85
C GLN A 86 -14.54 3.81 -3.69
N GLY A 87 -14.00 4.29 -2.56
CA GLY A 87 -13.82 3.48 -1.35
C GLY A 87 -12.38 3.03 -1.14
N GLY A 88 -12.20 2.05 -0.27
CA GLY A 88 -10.90 1.44 0.07
C GLY A 88 -10.74 0.05 -0.53
N ALA A 89 -9.51 -0.47 -0.50
CA ALA A 89 -9.17 -1.80 -1.02
C ALA A 89 -9.98 -2.94 -0.38
N THR A 90 -10.45 -2.76 0.85
CA THR A 90 -11.26 -3.77 1.57
C THR A 90 -12.54 -4.15 0.81
N SER A 91 -13.14 -3.23 0.05
CA SER A 91 -14.32 -3.54 -0.79
C SER A 91 -14.02 -4.57 -1.88
N LEU A 92 -12.76 -4.70 -2.29
CA LEU A 92 -12.35 -5.69 -3.29
C LEU A 92 -12.21 -7.10 -2.72
N PHE A 93 -12.16 -7.27 -1.40
CA PHE A 93 -12.21 -8.60 -0.81
C PHE A 93 -13.52 -9.32 -1.15
N ALA A 94 -14.63 -8.58 -1.24
CA ALA A 94 -15.90 -9.05 -1.78
C ALA A 94 -15.95 -8.93 -3.31
N GLY A 95 -15.49 -7.81 -3.86
CA GLY A 95 -15.56 -7.50 -5.29
C GLY A 95 -14.85 -8.53 -6.17
N ILE A 96 -13.71 -9.04 -5.76
CA ILE A 96 -12.95 -10.04 -6.53
C ILE A 96 -13.72 -11.36 -6.67
N PRO A 97 -14.14 -12.05 -5.59
CA PRO A 97 -14.89 -13.29 -5.76
C PRO A 97 -16.24 -13.09 -6.46
N ILE A 98 -16.95 -11.98 -6.23
CA ILE A 98 -18.20 -11.66 -6.94
C ILE A 98 -17.97 -11.60 -8.45
N ASN A 99 -16.87 -11.04 -8.93
CA ASN A 99 -16.61 -10.83 -10.33
C ASN A 99 -15.89 -12.02 -11.00
N LEU A 100 -15.02 -12.74 -10.32
CA LEU A 100 -14.18 -13.76 -10.92
C LEU A 100 -14.70 -15.20 -10.70
N CYS A 101 -15.48 -15.46 -9.66
CA CYS A 101 -16.08 -16.77 -9.43
C CYS A 101 -17.38 -16.94 -10.21
N LYS A 102 -17.57 -18.10 -10.83
CA LYS A 102 -18.78 -18.44 -11.58
C LYS A 102 -20.00 -18.55 -10.66
N ASP A 103 -19.82 -19.14 -9.49
CA ASP A 103 -20.86 -19.39 -8.49
C ASP A 103 -20.22 -19.63 -7.11
N SER A 104 -21.06 -19.88 -6.10
CA SER A 104 -20.61 -20.16 -4.73
C SER A 104 -19.87 -21.49 -4.56
N ASN A 105 -19.84 -22.36 -5.57
CA ASN A 105 -19.07 -23.59 -5.57
C ASN A 105 -17.69 -23.44 -6.20
N SER A 106 -17.43 -22.34 -6.86
CA SER A 106 -16.12 -22.05 -7.42
C SER A 106 -15.05 -22.04 -6.36
N VAL A 107 -13.92 -22.69 -6.63
CA VAL A 107 -12.76 -22.65 -5.73
C VAL A 107 -11.91 -21.44 -6.06
N ALA A 108 -11.41 -20.75 -5.05
CA ALA A 108 -10.45 -19.67 -5.20
C ALA A 108 -9.29 -19.89 -4.21
N ASP A 109 -8.06 -19.81 -4.70
CA ASP A 109 -6.86 -20.05 -3.93
C ASP A 109 -6.35 -18.77 -3.27
N TYR A 110 -5.92 -18.88 -2.00
CA TYR A 110 -5.40 -17.77 -1.21
C TYR A 110 -4.07 -18.11 -0.57
N ILE A 111 -3.08 -17.23 -0.72
CA ILE A 111 -1.82 -17.27 0.00
C ILE A 111 -1.97 -16.36 1.22
N VAL A 112 -2.13 -16.96 2.41
CA VAL A 112 -2.45 -16.26 3.66
C VAL A 112 -1.18 -16.03 4.46
N THR A 113 -0.62 -14.81 4.37
CA THR A 113 0.66 -14.43 4.97
C THR A 113 0.56 -13.33 6.03
N GLY A 114 -0.65 -12.83 6.28
CA GLY A 114 -0.90 -11.81 7.30
C GLY A 114 -2.37 -11.49 7.48
N SER A 115 -2.65 -10.39 8.18
CA SER A 115 -4.02 -9.99 8.52
C SER A 115 -4.85 -9.61 7.30
N TRP A 116 -4.25 -9.00 6.28
CA TRP A 116 -5.02 -8.53 5.12
C TRP A 116 -5.38 -9.67 4.19
N SER A 117 -4.45 -10.56 3.87
CA SER A 117 -4.76 -11.78 3.13
C SER A 117 -5.74 -12.69 3.89
N LYS A 118 -5.64 -12.77 5.23
CA LYS A 118 -6.60 -13.50 6.08
C LYS A 118 -8.00 -12.88 6.01
N SER A 119 -8.09 -11.55 6.05
CA SER A 119 -9.37 -10.85 5.93
C SER A 119 -10.02 -11.09 4.57
N ALA A 120 -9.24 -11.02 3.48
CA ALA A 120 -9.71 -11.33 2.13
C ALA A 120 -10.19 -12.80 2.01
N PHE A 121 -9.43 -13.75 2.57
CA PHE A 121 -9.81 -15.16 2.62
C PHE A 121 -11.14 -15.38 3.36
N ASN A 122 -11.32 -14.70 4.51
CA ASN A 122 -12.54 -14.83 5.29
C ASN A 122 -13.75 -14.19 4.58
N GLU A 123 -13.58 -13.03 3.96
CA GLU A 123 -14.64 -12.39 3.18
C GLU A 123 -15.09 -13.25 2.00
N ALA A 124 -14.15 -13.90 1.31
CA ALA A 124 -14.44 -14.75 0.16
C ALA A 124 -15.38 -15.94 0.50
N LYS A 125 -15.41 -16.41 1.76
CA LYS A 125 -16.31 -17.49 2.21
C LYS A 125 -17.79 -17.19 1.97
N HIS A 126 -18.15 -15.91 1.87
CA HIS A 126 -19.52 -15.50 1.58
C HIS A 126 -19.91 -15.67 0.11
N TYR A 127 -18.95 -15.83 -0.79
CA TYR A 127 -19.16 -15.78 -2.24
C TYR A 127 -18.67 -17.00 -3.01
N CYS A 128 -17.70 -17.75 -2.45
CA CYS A 128 -17.09 -18.92 -3.09
C CYS A 128 -16.54 -19.88 -2.04
N LYS A 129 -15.82 -20.92 -2.49
CA LYS A 129 -15.08 -21.86 -1.63
C LYS A 129 -13.59 -21.47 -1.61
N PRO A 130 -13.13 -20.56 -0.73
CA PRO A 130 -11.74 -20.22 -0.65
C PRO A 130 -10.93 -21.40 -0.09
N HIS A 131 -9.79 -21.67 -0.73
CA HIS A 131 -8.81 -22.65 -0.30
C HIS A 131 -7.51 -21.94 0.06
N ALA A 132 -6.97 -22.23 1.24
CA ALA A 132 -5.68 -21.67 1.63
C ALA A 132 -4.55 -22.54 1.04
N VAL A 133 -3.84 -21.99 0.04
CA VAL A 133 -2.63 -22.59 -0.54
C VAL A 133 -1.57 -22.78 0.54
N VAL A 134 -1.43 -21.76 1.37
CA VAL A 134 -0.62 -21.72 2.58
C VAL A 134 -1.27 -20.76 3.57
N ASP A 135 -1.18 -21.09 4.87
CA ASP A 135 -1.64 -20.21 5.95
C ASP A 135 -0.56 -20.10 7.03
N SER A 136 0.00 -18.92 7.17
CA SER A 136 1.06 -18.60 8.13
C SER A 136 0.53 -18.23 9.54
N GLU A 137 -0.77 -18.34 9.80
CA GLU A 137 -1.37 -17.92 11.08
C GLU A 137 -0.80 -18.71 12.28
N SER A 138 -0.60 -20.03 12.13
CA SER A 138 0.03 -20.86 13.16
C SER A 138 1.46 -20.44 13.49
N LEU A 139 2.14 -19.82 12.54
CA LEU A 139 3.48 -19.23 12.67
C LEU A 139 3.42 -17.77 13.15
N LYS A 140 2.24 -17.28 13.54
CA LYS A 140 1.98 -15.88 13.95
C LYS A 140 2.42 -14.88 12.88
N PHE A 141 2.35 -15.27 11.61
CA PHE A 141 2.77 -14.46 10.47
C PHE A 141 4.22 -13.94 10.54
N LYS A 142 5.12 -14.69 11.15
CA LYS A 142 6.53 -14.31 11.27
C LYS A 142 7.38 -14.77 10.11
N LYS A 143 6.90 -15.75 9.38
CA LYS A 143 7.51 -16.32 8.17
C LYS A 143 6.44 -16.90 7.26
N VAL A 144 6.82 -17.17 6.02
CA VAL A 144 5.99 -17.88 5.04
C VAL A 144 6.58 -19.26 4.81
N PRO A 145 5.79 -20.34 4.88
CA PRO A 145 6.27 -21.68 4.49
C PRO A 145 6.84 -21.69 3.07
N GLY A 146 7.84 -22.52 2.85
CA GLY A 146 8.51 -22.62 1.56
C GLY A 146 7.55 -23.03 0.43
N VAL A 147 7.86 -22.62 -0.81
CA VAL A 147 7.00 -22.87 -1.99
C VAL A 147 6.71 -24.35 -2.23
N GLY A 148 7.58 -25.27 -1.79
CA GLY A 148 7.34 -26.71 -1.83
C GLY A 148 6.17 -27.19 -0.94
N GLU A 149 5.74 -26.38 0.01
CA GLU A 149 4.61 -26.68 0.88
C GLU A 149 3.28 -26.09 0.35
N TRP A 150 3.35 -25.28 -0.71
CA TRP A 150 2.18 -24.62 -1.29
C TRP A 150 1.31 -25.62 -2.06
N LYS A 151 0.01 -25.62 -1.77
CA LYS A 151 -0.94 -26.59 -2.34
C LYS A 151 -1.99 -25.86 -3.14
N PHE A 152 -1.76 -25.68 -4.43
CA PHE A 152 -2.72 -25.06 -5.34
C PHE A 152 -3.83 -26.05 -5.74
N SER A 153 -5.04 -25.50 -5.93
CA SER A 153 -6.18 -26.23 -6.48
C SER A 153 -6.03 -26.39 -8.00
N LYS A 154 -6.50 -27.51 -8.56
CA LYS A 154 -6.40 -27.74 -10.01
C LYS A 154 -7.19 -26.75 -10.85
N ASP A 155 -8.38 -26.34 -10.37
CA ASP A 155 -9.36 -25.54 -11.13
C ASP A 155 -9.72 -24.25 -10.36
N ALA A 156 -8.74 -23.59 -9.76
CA ALA A 156 -8.99 -22.34 -9.05
C ALA A 156 -9.46 -21.23 -10.02
N ALA A 157 -10.51 -20.51 -9.64
CA ALA A 157 -10.97 -19.35 -10.41
C ALA A 157 -9.92 -18.23 -10.47
N TYR A 158 -9.13 -18.12 -9.41
CA TYR A 158 -7.97 -17.22 -9.29
C TYR A 158 -7.09 -17.63 -8.10
N VAL A 159 -5.87 -17.10 -8.08
CA VAL A 159 -5.00 -17.11 -6.89
C VAL A 159 -4.88 -15.69 -6.37
N TYR A 160 -5.20 -15.49 -5.09
CA TYR A 160 -5.11 -14.22 -4.39
C TYR A 160 -3.94 -14.19 -3.41
N TYR A 161 -3.23 -13.06 -3.38
CA TYR A 161 -2.29 -12.76 -2.30
C TYR A 161 -2.17 -11.26 -2.01
N CYS A 162 -1.73 -10.93 -0.81
CA CYS A 162 -1.32 -9.59 -0.42
C CYS A 162 0.21 -9.52 -0.49
N ASP A 163 0.74 -8.69 -1.38
CA ASP A 163 2.19 -8.62 -1.64
C ASP A 163 2.96 -8.07 -0.44
N ASN A 164 2.34 -7.14 0.30
CA ASN A 164 2.92 -6.56 1.51
C ASN A 164 1.89 -6.44 2.63
N GLU A 165 2.07 -7.22 3.68
CA GLU A 165 1.22 -7.27 4.87
C GLU A 165 1.57 -6.16 5.86
N THR A 166 0.86 -5.03 5.77
CA THR A 166 1.12 -3.81 6.53
C THR A 166 1.12 -4.00 8.06
N VAL A 167 0.31 -4.96 8.58
CA VAL A 167 0.13 -5.19 10.02
C VAL A 167 1.32 -5.93 10.62
N HIS A 168 1.81 -6.95 9.92
CA HIS A 168 2.88 -7.82 10.42
C HIS A 168 4.26 -7.47 9.87
N GLY A 169 4.33 -6.67 8.78
CA GLY A 169 5.61 -6.31 8.15
C GLY A 169 6.21 -7.46 7.34
N VAL A 170 5.36 -8.29 6.75
CA VAL A 170 5.74 -9.38 5.83
C VAL A 170 5.54 -8.92 4.40
N GLU A 171 6.54 -9.07 3.55
CA GLU A 171 6.47 -8.84 2.10
C GLU A 171 6.89 -10.10 1.36
N LEU A 172 6.13 -10.45 0.32
CA LEU A 172 6.46 -11.56 -0.56
C LEU A 172 7.44 -11.07 -1.64
N HIS A 173 8.74 -11.23 -1.39
CA HIS A 173 9.79 -10.92 -2.38
C HIS A 173 9.89 -11.99 -3.45
N GLU A 174 9.31 -13.15 -3.20
CA GLU A 174 9.22 -14.26 -4.14
C GLU A 174 8.30 -13.90 -5.31
N GLN A 175 8.67 -14.32 -6.49
CA GLN A 175 7.85 -14.16 -7.68
C GLN A 175 6.73 -15.23 -7.67
N VAL A 176 5.67 -14.96 -6.91
CA VAL A 176 4.52 -15.86 -6.72
C VAL A 176 4.01 -16.43 -8.03
N TYR A 177 4.01 -15.62 -9.09
CA TYR A 177 3.54 -16.02 -10.42
C TYR A 177 4.33 -17.20 -11.04
N ASN A 178 5.54 -17.48 -10.59
CA ASN A 178 6.31 -18.64 -11.06
C ASN A 178 5.78 -19.99 -10.52
N HIS A 179 4.92 -19.94 -9.51
CA HIS A 179 4.43 -21.14 -8.80
C HIS A 179 2.94 -21.36 -9.03
N VAL A 180 2.21 -20.37 -9.55
CA VAL A 180 0.79 -20.49 -9.84
C VAL A 180 0.56 -21.39 -11.05
N PRO A 181 -0.43 -22.29 -11.02
CA PRO A 181 -0.75 -23.14 -12.17
C PRO A 181 -1.06 -22.31 -13.42
N GLU A 182 -0.62 -22.83 -14.58
CA GLU A 182 -0.82 -22.16 -15.86
C GLU A 182 -2.31 -21.87 -16.14
N GLY A 183 -2.59 -20.69 -16.66
CA GLY A 183 -3.96 -20.26 -17.01
C GLY A 183 -4.78 -19.73 -15.84
N VAL A 184 -4.36 -19.90 -14.58
CA VAL A 184 -5.06 -19.36 -13.41
C VAL A 184 -4.69 -17.89 -13.23
N PRO A 185 -5.67 -16.96 -13.25
CA PRO A 185 -5.38 -15.54 -13.06
C PRO A 185 -4.93 -15.23 -11.63
N ILE A 186 -3.92 -14.37 -11.52
CA ILE A 186 -3.39 -13.92 -10.23
C ILE A 186 -4.04 -12.59 -9.86
N VAL A 187 -4.51 -12.50 -8.63
CA VAL A 187 -5.05 -11.28 -8.00
C VAL A 187 -4.09 -10.84 -6.91
N CYS A 188 -3.53 -9.65 -7.04
CA CYS A 188 -2.54 -9.12 -6.11
C CYS A 188 -3.03 -7.83 -5.45
N ASP A 189 -3.13 -7.85 -4.12
CA ASP A 189 -3.27 -6.64 -3.31
C ASP A 189 -1.88 -6.04 -3.04
N VAL A 190 -1.60 -4.94 -3.70
CA VAL A 190 -0.35 -4.18 -3.52
C VAL A 190 -0.55 -2.88 -2.75
N SER A 191 -1.62 -2.74 -1.98
CA SER A 191 -2.00 -1.46 -1.34
C SER A 191 -0.85 -0.80 -0.58
N SER A 192 0.00 -1.56 0.11
CA SER A 192 1.06 -0.97 0.94
C SER A 192 2.44 -0.91 0.28
N ASN A 193 2.62 -1.50 -0.89
CA ASN A 193 3.84 -1.38 -1.67
C ASN A 193 3.59 -0.97 -3.14
N PHE A 194 2.37 -0.50 -3.46
CA PHE A 194 2.05 0.06 -4.77
C PHE A 194 2.98 1.21 -5.11
N LEU A 195 3.49 1.25 -6.34
CA LEU A 195 4.42 2.27 -6.83
C LEU A 195 5.75 2.37 -6.05
N SER A 196 6.08 1.37 -5.24
CA SER A 196 7.34 1.37 -4.46
C SER A 196 8.53 0.79 -5.22
N LYS A 197 8.27 0.04 -6.28
CA LYS A 197 9.24 -0.64 -7.14
C LYS A 197 8.58 -0.96 -8.49
N PRO A 198 9.34 -1.26 -9.55
CA PRO A 198 8.78 -1.84 -10.78
C PRO A 198 8.06 -3.17 -10.53
N ILE A 199 6.98 -3.42 -11.27
CA ILE A 199 6.23 -4.66 -11.28
C ILE A 199 5.89 -5.03 -12.73
N ASP A 200 6.05 -6.30 -13.10
CA ASP A 200 5.62 -6.80 -14.41
C ASP A 200 4.11 -7.09 -14.40
N VAL A 201 3.32 -6.09 -14.84
CA VAL A 201 1.86 -6.17 -14.87
C VAL A 201 1.36 -7.37 -15.68
N SER A 202 2.11 -7.80 -16.71
CA SER A 202 1.70 -8.90 -17.60
C SER A 202 1.53 -10.26 -16.90
N LYS A 203 2.10 -10.43 -15.73
CA LYS A 203 2.00 -11.65 -14.91
C LYS A 203 0.70 -11.76 -14.12
N TYR A 204 -0.10 -10.72 -14.09
CA TYR A 204 -1.27 -10.63 -13.21
C TYR A 204 -2.58 -10.59 -14.00
N GLY A 205 -3.62 -11.17 -13.45
CA GLY A 205 -4.98 -10.95 -13.90
C GLY A 205 -5.56 -9.65 -13.36
N VAL A 206 -5.31 -9.39 -12.07
CA VAL A 206 -5.75 -8.18 -11.36
C VAL A 206 -4.67 -7.71 -10.40
N ILE A 207 -4.35 -6.42 -10.44
CA ILE A 207 -3.58 -5.73 -9.40
C ILE A 207 -4.48 -4.64 -8.83
N PHE A 208 -4.53 -4.51 -7.51
CA PHE A 208 -5.28 -3.40 -6.91
C PHE A 208 -4.57 -2.80 -5.71
N ALA A 209 -4.87 -1.52 -5.45
CA ALA A 209 -4.28 -0.77 -4.36
C ALA A 209 -5.22 0.31 -3.82
N GLY A 210 -5.39 0.38 -2.52
CA GLY A 210 -5.93 1.58 -1.87
C GLY A 210 -4.93 2.73 -1.95
N ALA A 211 -5.39 3.92 -2.36
CA ALA A 211 -4.48 5.03 -2.65
C ALA A 211 -3.82 5.67 -1.41
N GLN A 212 -4.36 5.51 -0.23
CA GLN A 212 -3.99 6.23 1.00
C GLN A 212 -2.57 5.95 1.54
N LYS A 213 -1.77 5.18 0.85
CA LYS A 213 -0.40 4.83 1.27
C LYS A 213 0.63 5.50 0.35
N ASN A 214 0.98 4.90 -0.78
CA ASN A 214 1.97 5.44 -1.71
C ASN A 214 1.39 6.28 -2.85
N ALA A 215 0.11 6.11 -3.20
CA ALA A 215 -0.46 6.67 -4.41
C ALA A 215 -1.20 8.01 -4.21
N GLY A 216 -1.59 8.34 -2.97
CA GLY A 216 -2.38 9.55 -2.72
C GLY A 216 -3.09 9.53 -1.37
N ILE A 217 -4.37 9.91 -1.36
CA ILE A 217 -5.20 10.00 -0.16
C ILE A 217 -6.30 8.92 -0.13
N ALA A 218 -6.92 8.72 1.04
CA ALA A 218 -8.02 7.77 1.21
C ALA A 218 -9.23 8.14 0.34
N GLY A 219 -10.00 7.15 -0.10
CA GLY A 219 -11.27 7.33 -0.82
C GLY A 219 -11.30 6.80 -2.24
N ILE A 220 -10.17 6.34 -2.78
CA ILE A 220 -10.13 5.62 -4.06
C ILE A 220 -9.32 4.33 -3.94
N THR A 221 -9.70 3.35 -4.76
CA THR A 221 -8.93 2.14 -5.03
C THR A 221 -8.59 2.10 -6.51
N ILE A 222 -7.32 1.94 -6.81
CA ILE A 222 -6.81 1.76 -8.17
C ILE A 222 -6.88 0.28 -8.50
N VAL A 223 -7.43 -0.07 -9.66
CA VAL A 223 -7.52 -1.44 -10.16
C VAL A 223 -6.95 -1.50 -11.57
N ILE A 224 -6.00 -2.40 -11.78
CA ILE A 224 -5.45 -2.75 -13.09
C ILE A 224 -5.92 -4.16 -13.37
N ILE A 225 -6.74 -4.34 -14.39
CA ILE A 225 -7.41 -5.61 -14.69
C ILE A 225 -7.21 -6.01 -16.15
N ARG A 226 -6.89 -7.28 -16.38
CA ARG A 226 -6.79 -7.84 -17.72
C ARG A 226 -8.18 -7.94 -18.36
N LYS A 227 -8.32 -7.47 -19.60
CA LYS A 227 -9.62 -7.28 -20.28
C LYS A 227 -10.44 -8.56 -20.43
N ASP A 228 -9.80 -9.72 -20.61
CA ASP A 228 -10.49 -11.01 -20.68
C ASP A 228 -11.22 -11.40 -19.40
N LEU A 229 -10.85 -10.80 -18.26
CA LEU A 229 -11.50 -11.03 -16.97
C LEU A 229 -12.77 -10.18 -16.79
N LEU A 230 -12.93 -9.11 -17.54
CA LEU A 230 -14.13 -8.25 -17.52
C LEU A 230 -15.38 -8.98 -17.98
N ASP A 231 -15.26 -10.00 -18.84
CA ASP A 231 -16.38 -10.75 -19.41
C ASP A 231 -16.85 -11.92 -18.55
N ARG A 232 -16.21 -12.16 -17.41
CA ARG A 232 -16.58 -13.22 -16.47
C ARG A 232 -17.76 -12.85 -15.56
N THR A 233 -18.16 -11.57 -15.52
CA THR A 233 -19.21 -11.08 -14.62
C THR A 233 -20.60 -11.63 -14.97
N LYS A 234 -21.36 -11.98 -13.92
CA LYS A 234 -22.73 -12.45 -14.00
C LYS A 234 -23.72 -11.33 -14.34
N PRO A 235 -24.93 -11.68 -14.87
CA PRO A 235 -25.99 -10.70 -15.18
C PRO A 235 -26.46 -9.85 -13.98
N HIS A 236 -26.18 -10.27 -12.75
CA HIS A 236 -26.64 -9.64 -11.51
C HIS A 236 -25.64 -8.65 -10.91
N VAL A 237 -24.44 -8.54 -11.47
CA VAL A 237 -23.44 -7.54 -11.01
C VAL A 237 -23.71 -6.22 -11.70
N PRO A 238 -23.67 -5.06 -10.98
CA PRO A 238 -23.87 -3.75 -11.59
C PRO A 238 -23.03 -3.55 -12.84
N ASN A 239 -23.67 -2.98 -13.87
CA ASN A 239 -23.25 -2.95 -15.27
C ASN A 239 -21.79 -2.47 -15.44
N LYS A 240 -20.99 -3.25 -16.18
CA LYS A 240 -19.59 -3.00 -16.55
C LYS A 240 -19.33 -1.66 -17.22
N LYS A 241 -20.28 -1.14 -18.00
CA LYS A 241 -20.14 0.16 -18.68
C LYS A 241 -19.95 1.31 -17.71
N SER A 242 -20.53 1.23 -16.52
CA SER A 242 -20.39 2.24 -15.47
C SER A 242 -18.99 2.27 -14.87
N GLN A 243 -18.26 1.17 -14.94
CA GLN A 243 -16.91 1.06 -14.34
C GLN A 243 -15.81 1.35 -15.37
N GLN A 244 -16.02 1.11 -16.66
CA GLN A 244 -15.01 1.28 -17.70
C GLN A 244 -14.43 2.70 -17.80
N ASN A 245 -15.23 3.73 -17.50
CA ASN A 245 -14.78 5.11 -17.54
C ASN A 245 -14.67 5.78 -16.16
N SER A 246 -15.02 5.07 -15.07
CA SER A 246 -15.03 5.59 -13.69
C SER A 246 -15.86 6.88 -13.48
N VAL A 247 -16.81 7.17 -14.35
CA VAL A 247 -17.52 8.47 -14.46
C VAL A 247 -19.06 8.38 -14.46
N ASP A 248 -19.66 7.22 -14.33
CA ASP A 248 -21.13 7.12 -14.22
C ASP A 248 -21.62 7.70 -12.89
N ASN A 249 -20.94 7.40 -11.79
CA ASN A 249 -21.05 8.13 -10.54
C ASN A 249 -20.07 9.30 -10.52
N THR A 250 -20.39 10.36 -9.78
CA THR A 250 -19.44 11.42 -9.50
C THR A 250 -18.28 10.85 -8.68
N PRO A 251 -17.07 10.79 -9.24
CA PRO A 251 -15.93 10.26 -8.52
C PRO A 251 -15.40 11.28 -7.50
N PRO A 252 -14.58 10.88 -6.54
CA PRO A 252 -13.92 11.80 -5.61
C PRO A 252 -12.85 12.61 -6.36
N THR A 253 -13.26 13.72 -6.97
CA THR A 253 -12.45 14.53 -7.90
C THR A 253 -11.12 14.97 -7.30
N PHE A 254 -11.15 15.48 -6.05
CA PHE A 254 -9.94 15.92 -5.36
C PHE A 254 -8.96 14.77 -5.09
N ASN A 255 -9.46 13.57 -4.76
CA ASN A 255 -8.60 12.42 -4.52
C ASN A 255 -7.88 11.95 -5.78
N LEU A 256 -8.59 11.95 -6.92
CA LEU A 256 -8.00 11.63 -8.22
C LEU A 256 -6.95 12.67 -8.63
N TYR A 257 -7.24 13.95 -8.40
CA TYR A 257 -6.28 15.04 -8.63
C TYR A 257 -5.00 14.85 -7.79
N ILE A 258 -5.12 14.60 -6.47
CA ILE A 258 -3.96 14.35 -5.61
C ILE A 258 -3.18 13.12 -6.08
N THR A 259 -3.85 12.04 -6.46
CA THR A 259 -3.18 10.85 -7.02
C THR A 259 -2.42 11.20 -8.30
N GLY A 260 -2.98 12.05 -9.17
CA GLY A 260 -2.30 12.55 -10.37
C GLY A 260 -1.04 13.36 -10.03
N LEU A 261 -1.09 14.20 -9.00
CA LEU A 261 0.08 14.95 -8.53
C LEU A 261 1.16 14.02 -7.95
N VAL A 262 0.78 13.00 -7.18
CA VAL A 262 1.72 12.01 -6.65
C VAL A 262 2.40 11.23 -7.77
N LEU A 263 1.67 10.81 -8.80
CA LEU A 263 2.29 10.15 -9.96
C LEU A 263 3.28 11.05 -10.69
N LYS A 264 2.93 12.32 -10.91
CA LYS A 264 3.86 13.32 -11.49
C LYS A 264 5.11 13.47 -10.64
N TRP A 265 4.94 13.54 -9.32
CA TRP A 265 6.06 13.61 -8.37
C TRP A 265 6.96 12.38 -8.49
N ILE A 266 6.41 11.16 -8.57
CA ILE A 266 7.20 9.93 -8.76
C ILE A 266 7.97 9.99 -10.09
N ILE A 267 7.32 10.37 -11.19
CA ILE A 267 7.93 10.48 -12.52
C ILE A 267 9.11 11.49 -12.49
N THR A 268 8.87 12.67 -11.93
CA THR A 268 9.88 13.74 -11.84
C THR A 268 11.07 13.34 -10.95
N ASN A 269 10.83 12.44 -9.98
CA ASN A 269 11.86 11.93 -9.09
C ASN A 269 12.54 10.64 -9.58
N GLY A 270 12.46 10.31 -10.86
CA GLY A 270 13.20 9.21 -11.48
C GLY A 270 12.43 7.90 -11.65
N GLY A 271 11.10 7.93 -11.45
CA GLY A 271 10.23 6.78 -11.70
C GLY A 271 10.33 5.67 -10.66
N LEU A 272 9.78 4.50 -11.01
CA LEU A 272 9.68 3.36 -10.08
C LEU A 272 11.03 2.74 -9.75
N GLU A 273 11.99 2.77 -10.67
CA GLU A 273 13.35 2.28 -10.44
C GLU A 273 14.05 3.07 -9.33
N GLU A 274 13.93 4.40 -9.37
CA GLU A 274 14.50 5.26 -8.33
C GLU A 274 13.73 5.14 -7.00
N MET A 275 12.40 5.01 -7.04
CA MET A 275 11.62 4.72 -5.82
C MET A 275 12.09 3.41 -5.18
N GLY A 276 12.27 2.35 -5.97
CA GLY A 276 12.78 1.07 -5.49
C GLY A 276 14.15 1.21 -4.83
N ARG A 277 15.09 1.90 -5.49
CA ARG A 277 16.43 2.16 -4.95
C ARG A 277 16.40 2.93 -3.62
N ARG A 278 15.57 3.99 -3.53
CA ARG A 278 15.40 4.76 -2.28
C ARG A 278 14.80 3.89 -1.16
N ASN A 279 13.82 3.06 -1.49
CA ASN A 279 13.16 2.18 -0.54
C ASN A 279 14.11 1.08 -0.04
N ASP A 280 14.97 0.54 -0.89
CA ASP A 280 16.02 -0.40 -0.51
C ASP A 280 17.01 0.23 0.48
N ILE A 281 17.46 1.45 0.23
CA ILE A 281 18.36 2.17 1.13
C ILE A 281 17.70 2.39 2.49
N LYS A 282 16.46 2.88 2.53
CA LYS A 282 15.72 3.16 3.78
C LYS A 282 15.53 1.90 4.62
N SER A 283 14.99 0.84 3.99
CA SER A 283 14.72 -0.40 4.69
C SER A 283 16.00 -1.09 5.17
N LYS A 284 17.04 -1.11 4.35
CA LYS A 284 18.35 -1.67 4.70
C LYS A 284 18.95 -0.96 5.92
N LYS A 285 19.01 0.38 5.90
CA LYS A 285 19.52 1.16 7.04
C LYS A 285 18.78 0.83 8.34
N LEU A 286 17.43 0.77 8.28
CA LEU A 286 16.63 0.48 9.47
C LEU A 286 16.87 -0.95 9.98
N TYR A 287 16.80 -1.97 9.10
CA TYR A 287 17.00 -3.35 9.53
C TYR A 287 18.42 -3.65 10.00
N GLU A 288 19.45 -3.08 9.38
CA GLU A 288 20.83 -3.17 9.86
C GLU A 288 20.98 -2.59 11.27
N PHE A 289 20.35 -1.45 11.55
CA PHE A 289 20.34 -0.86 12.88
C PHE A 289 19.63 -1.77 13.89
N LEU A 290 18.44 -2.29 13.57
CA LEU A 290 17.68 -3.19 14.44
C LEU A 290 18.47 -4.46 14.77
N ASP A 291 19.03 -5.11 13.74
CA ASP A 291 19.80 -6.36 13.89
C ASP A 291 21.08 -6.16 14.72
N ASN A 292 21.69 -4.97 14.67
CA ASN A 292 22.90 -4.63 15.45
C ASN A 292 22.62 -4.01 16.82
N SER A 293 21.35 -4.00 17.27
CA SER A 293 20.97 -3.42 18.58
C SER A 293 21.26 -4.32 19.79
N ASN A 294 21.93 -5.46 19.58
CA ASN A 294 22.19 -6.48 20.61
C ASN A 294 20.92 -6.94 21.34
N GLY A 295 19.82 -7.10 20.60
CA GLY A 295 18.54 -7.58 21.12
C GLY A 295 17.71 -6.52 21.85
N PHE A 296 18.14 -5.26 21.85
CA PHE A 296 17.30 -4.18 22.38
C PHE A 296 16.07 -3.94 21.50
N TYR A 297 16.26 -3.91 20.17
CA TYR A 297 15.16 -3.93 19.20
C TYR A 297 15.10 -5.29 18.53
N VAL A 298 13.93 -5.91 18.52
CA VAL A 298 13.75 -7.28 18.01
C VAL A 298 12.74 -7.28 16.87
N CYS A 299 13.21 -7.49 15.65
CA CYS A 299 12.36 -7.79 14.51
C CYS A 299 12.10 -9.30 14.45
N ASN A 300 10.85 -9.70 14.70
CA ASN A 300 10.46 -11.12 14.73
C ASN A 300 10.19 -11.72 13.35
N ILE A 301 10.23 -10.91 12.29
CA ILE A 301 10.00 -11.38 10.93
C ILE A 301 11.29 -11.98 10.37
N GLU A 302 11.18 -13.16 9.78
CA GLU A 302 12.29 -13.82 9.09
C GLU A 302 12.86 -12.89 8.00
N LYS A 303 14.18 -12.84 7.88
CA LYS A 303 14.88 -11.81 7.08
C LYS A 303 14.40 -11.74 5.64
N ASP A 304 14.14 -12.90 5.04
CA ASP A 304 13.73 -13.03 3.63
C ASP A 304 12.30 -12.54 3.36
N PHE A 305 11.52 -12.30 4.43
CA PHE A 305 10.13 -11.81 4.33
C PHE A 305 9.94 -10.43 4.95
N ARG A 306 10.99 -9.74 5.32
CA ARG A 306 10.89 -8.39 5.91
C ARG A 306 10.39 -7.38 4.89
N SER A 307 9.33 -6.67 5.25
CA SER A 307 8.75 -5.62 4.41
C SER A 307 9.69 -4.43 4.24
N LYS A 308 9.85 -3.98 3.00
CA LYS A 308 10.58 -2.73 2.71
C LYS A 308 9.74 -1.48 3.00
N MET A 309 8.42 -1.67 3.19
CA MET A 309 7.48 -0.57 3.41
C MET A 309 7.05 -0.41 4.86
N ASN A 310 6.92 -1.52 5.62
CA ASN A 310 6.39 -1.49 6.98
C ASN A 310 7.26 -2.35 7.90
N ALA A 311 8.26 -1.74 8.53
CA ALA A 311 9.14 -2.44 9.47
C ALA A 311 8.47 -2.56 10.83
N CYS A 312 8.24 -3.80 11.29
CA CYS A 312 7.63 -4.12 12.58
C CYS A 312 8.66 -4.71 13.53
N PHE A 313 8.75 -4.18 14.74
CA PHE A 313 9.70 -4.66 15.76
C PHE A 313 9.19 -4.41 17.18
N ARG A 314 9.84 -5.02 18.18
CA ARG A 314 9.54 -4.87 19.60
C ARG A 314 10.77 -4.37 20.34
N ILE A 315 10.57 -3.79 21.53
CA ILE A 315 11.65 -3.52 22.46
C ILE A 315 11.79 -4.72 23.41
N LYS A 316 12.99 -5.28 23.56
CA LYS A 316 13.34 -6.37 24.51
C LYS A 316 12.27 -7.47 24.53
N THR A 317 11.90 -8.01 23.36
CA THR A 317 10.87 -9.06 23.21
C THR A 317 9.43 -8.66 23.60
N GLY A 318 9.16 -7.38 23.85
CA GLY A 318 7.82 -6.85 24.14
C GLY A 318 7.68 -6.15 25.48
N ASP A 319 8.67 -5.35 25.88
CA ASP A 319 8.58 -4.46 27.02
C ASP A 319 7.63 -3.29 26.71
N GLU A 320 6.35 -3.46 27.05
CA GLU A 320 5.30 -2.48 26.77
C GLU A 320 5.54 -1.13 27.46
N ALA A 321 6.16 -1.12 28.63
CA ALA A 321 6.45 0.13 29.34
C ALA A 321 7.52 0.95 28.61
N LEU A 322 8.56 0.29 28.07
CA LEU A 322 9.56 0.95 27.24
C LEU A 322 8.99 1.35 25.87
N GLU A 323 8.10 0.55 25.28
CA GLU A 323 7.42 0.93 24.03
C GLU A 323 6.56 2.19 24.24
N GLU A 324 5.80 2.29 25.33
CA GLU A 324 5.02 3.50 25.65
C GLU A 324 5.92 4.74 25.90
N LYS A 325 7.05 4.55 26.57
CA LYS A 325 8.07 5.60 26.76
C LYS A 325 8.61 6.07 25.40
N LEU A 326 8.97 5.12 24.52
CA LEU A 326 9.45 5.41 23.18
C LEU A 326 8.46 6.28 22.40
N PHE A 327 7.16 5.93 22.43
CA PHE A 327 6.14 6.68 21.68
C PHE A 327 5.98 8.12 22.18
N LYS A 328 6.02 8.33 23.49
CA LYS A 328 5.95 9.67 24.09
C LYS A 328 7.15 10.53 23.71
N GLU A 329 8.36 9.96 23.84
CA GLU A 329 9.60 10.67 23.50
C GLU A 329 9.71 10.92 21.98
N ALA A 330 9.29 9.98 21.13
CA ALA A 330 9.23 10.16 19.68
C ALA A 330 8.35 11.36 19.32
N GLN A 331 7.14 11.44 19.88
CA GLN A 331 6.23 12.55 19.64
C GLN A 331 6.82 13.89 20.05
N GLN A 332 7.53 13.96 21.19
CA GLN A 332 8.23 15.17 21.65
C GLN A 332 9.37 15.57 20.69
N ASN A 333 9.90 14.62 19.94
CA ASN A 333 10.96 14.84 18.95
C ASN A 333 10.42 14.96 17.52
N GLY A 334 9.10 15.23 17.34
CA GLY A 334 8.50 15.41 16.02
C GLY A 334 8.41 14.14 15.16
N ILE A 335 8.53 12.96 15.79
CA ILE A 335 8.39 11.65 15.15
C ILE A 335 7.06 11.06 15.58
N THR A 336 6.15 10.82 14.62
CA THR A 336 4.78 10.41 14.91
C THR A 336 4.40 9.08 14.24
N ASP A 337 3.31 8.48 14.75
CA ASP A 337 2.63 7.34 14.14
C ASP A 337 3.49 6.07 14.00
N ILE A 338 4.45 5.89 14.91
CA ILE A 338 5.32 4.70 14.96
C ILE A 338 4.75 3.55 15.80
N ARG A 339 3.56 3.71 16.39
CA ARG A 339 2.90 2.65 17.14
C ARG A 339 2.46 1.50 16.23
N GLY A 340 2.73 0.28 16.64
CA GLY A 340 2.28 -0.93 15.95
C GLY A 340 0.76 -1.07 15.94
N HIS A 341 0.26 -1.96 15.09
CA HIS A 341 -1.18 -2.21 15.01
C HIS A 341 -1.69 -2.78 16.34
N ARG A 342 -2.91 -2.36 16.77
CA ARG A 342 -3.53 -2.76 18.05
C ARG A 342 -3.59 -4.28 18.29
N SER A 343 -3.65 -5.09 17.23
CA SER A 343 -3.70 -6.56 17.34
C SER A 343 -2.33 -7.21 17.53
N VAL A 344 -1.23 -6.49 17.28
CA VAL A 344 0.15 -7.02 17.33
C VAL A 344 0.99 -6.31 18.37
N GLY A 345 0.72 -5.02 18.61
CA GLY A 345 1.51 -4.16 19.47
C GLY A 345 2.86 -3.78 18.86
N GLY A 346 3.76 -3.30 19.70
CA GLY A 346 5.12 -2.95 19.30
C GLY A 346 5.24 -1.68 18.49
N VAL A 347 6.33 -1.57 17.77
CA VAL A 347 6.68 -0.45 16.90
C VAL A 347 6.49 -0.85 15.45
N ARG A 348 5.89 0.04 14.65
CA ARG A 348 5.78 -0.11 13.21
C ARG A 348 6.17 1.20 12.52
N VAL A 349 7.22 1.14 11.73
CA VAL A 349 7.74 2.26 10.96
C VAL A 349 7.37 2.07 9.50
N SER A 350 6.57 2.98 8.93
CA SER A 350 6.19 2.92 7.52
C SER A 350 7.11 3.80 6.68
N LEU A 351 7.79 3.17 5.74
CA LEU A 351 8.84 3.76 4.90
C LEU A 351 8.33 4.10 3.48
N TYR A 352 7.09 4.58 3.37
CA TYR A 352 6.49 4.89 2.08
C TYR A 352 7.34 5.86 1.24
N ASN A 353 7.06 5.96 -0.05
CA ASN A 353 7.86 6.71 -1.01
C ASN A 353 8.14 8.16 -0.57
N ALA A 354 7.15 8.84 0.00
CA ALA A 354 7.27 10.22 0.44
C ALA A 354 8.15 10.40 1.70
N MET A 355 8.39 9.34 2.48
CA MET A 355 9.38 9.39 3.56
C MET A 355 10.77 9.35 2.94
N ASN A 356 11.53 10.43 3.07
CA ASN A 356 12.87 10.55 2.51
C ASN A 356 13.93 9.82 3.36
N ILE A 357 15.12 9.63 2.80
CA ILE A 357 16.24 8.95 3.49
C ILE A 357 16.65 9.72 4.75
N GLN A 358 16.68 11.04 4.70
CA GLN A 358 17.04 11.89 5.84
C GLN A 358 16.07 11.72 7.01
N GLY A 359 14.76 11.61 6.75
CA GLY A 359 13.77 11.33 7.80
C GLY A 359 13.99 9.99 8.49
N VAL A 360 14.45 8.98 7.74
CA VAL A 360 14.85 7.69 8.32
C VAL A 360 16.13 7.82 9.16
N GLU A 361 17.11 8.61 8.72
CA GLU A 361 18.34 8.85 9.49
C GLU A 361 18.05 9.55 10.82
N ILE A 362 17.16 10.54 10.84
CA ILE A 362 16.70 11.20 12.07
C ILE A 362 16.01 10.19 13.01
N LEU A 363 15.15 9.32 12.47
CA LEU A 363 14.55 8.24 13.26
C LEU A 363 15.62 7.33 13.86
N LEU A 364 16.64 6.94 13.10
CA LEU A 364 17.72 6.06 13.57
C LEU A 364 18.57 6.71 14.68
N GLU A 365 18.87 8.00 14.55
CA GLU A 365 19.55 8.76 15.60
C GLU A 365 18.73 8.80 16.89
N PHE A 366 17.41 9.07 16.77
CA PHE A 366 16.49 9.02 17.90
C PHE A 366 16.46 7.63 18.56
N LEU A 367 16.29 6.56 17.77
CA LEU A 367 16.26 5.18 18.28
C LEU A 367 17.59 4.79 18.96
N LYS A 368 18.72 5.23 18.41
CA LYS A 368 20.06 4.99 18.97
C LYS A 368 20.21 5.68 20.34
N LYS A 369 19.80 6.93 20.44
CA LYS A 369 19.82 7.69 21.71
C LYS A 369 18.91 7.01 22.73
N PHE A 370 17.67 6.70 22.36
CA PHE A 370 16.70 6.03 23.23
C PHE A 370 17.26 4.69 23.77
N MET A 371 17.90 3.89 22.93
CA MET A 371 18.54 2.64 23.34
C MET A 371 19.66 2.87 24.34
N GLN A 372 20.51 3.89 24.17
CA GLN A 372 21.61 4.21 25.09
C GLN A 372 21.10 4.61 26.47
N GLU A 373 19.99 5.33 26.55
CA GLU A 373 19.40 5.83 27.79
C GLU A 373 18.54 4.79 28.53
N ASN A 374 18.21 3.65 27.89
CA ASN A 374 17.30 2.64 28.44
C ASN A 374 17.86 1.19 28.39
N LYS A 375 19.17 1.03 28.25
CA LYS A 375 19.85 -0.29 28.33
C LYS A 375 19.75 -0.94 29.68
#